data_603c7774b8a249ad8720e13ab106d9fb
#
_entry.id   603c7774b8a249ad8720e13ab106d9fb
#
_cell.length_a   1.000
_cell.length_b   1.000
_cell.length_c   1.000
_cell.angle_alpha   90.00
_cell.angle_beta   90.00
_cell.angle_gamma   90.00
#
_symmetry.space_group_name_H-M   'P 1'
#
loop_
_entity.id
_entity.type
_entity.pdbx_description
1 polymer ?
#
loop_
_entity_poly.entity_id
_entity_poly.type
_entity_poly.pdbx_seq_one_letter_code
_entity_poly.pdbx_strand_id
1 'polypeptide(L)'
;MLHNAFANISDNEAVIVCKSNKRANMFNQAIRGRILNIEGEIATGDKLMVVKNNYFWAEGNNAISFIANGDMAEIRKIKHFEDMYGFRFADVELSFTDYPDAPNIEAKILLDTLNSNSPSLTNEESQQLFTAIEEDYMDIPNRRERYKEMKKNPWFNALQVKFAYALTCHKTQGGQWSSVFIDSSLNLKEMLEVEDLRWLYTALTRAQERVCFVNFKDEFFGE
;
A
#
# COMPACT_ATOMS: atom_id res chain seq x y z
N MET A 1 -9.97 -7.03 -20.79
CA MET A 1 -9.67 -5.60 -20.51
C MET A 1 -8.68 -5.48 -19.34
N LEU A 2 -9.02 -5.90 -18.10
CA LEU A 2 -8.09 -5.88 -16.95
C LEU A 2 -6.74 -6.55 -17.24
N HIS A 3 -6.75 -7.75 -17.84
CA HIS A 3 -5.50 -8.46 -18.17
C HIS A 3 -4.56 -7.58 -19.02
N ASN A 4 -5.06 -6.95 -20.09
CA ASN A 4 -4.22 -6.13 -20.96
C ASN A 4 -3.71 -4.86 -20.26
N ALA A 5 -4.51 -4.30 -19.36
CA ALA A 5 -4.12 -3.10 -18.61
C ALA A 5 -3.03 -3.39 -17.58
N PHE A 6 -3.00 -4.60 -16.99
CA PHE A 6 -2.03 -4.96 -15.96
C PHE A 6 -0.89 -5.86 -16.45
N ALA A 7 -1.01 -6.56 -17.59
CA ALA A 7 0.06 -7.39 -18.16
C ALA A 7 1.16 -6.56 -18.88
N ASN A 8 0.83 -5.37 -19.38
CA ASN A 8 1.73 -4.52 -20.15
C ASN A 8 2.13 -3.24 -19.39
N ILE A 9 2.01 -3.25 -18.06
CA ILE A 9 2.29 -2.04 -17.28
C ILE A 9 3.80 -1.79 -17.17
N SER A 10 4.27 -0.82 -17.94
CA SER A 10 5.33 0.07 -17.53
C SER A 10 4.68 1.21 -16.73
N ASP A 11 5.16 1.45 -15.50
CA ASP A 11 4.93 2.67 -14.72
C ASP A 11 3.48 3.11 -14.44
N ASN A 12 2.93 2.71 -13.30
CA ASN A 12 1.72 3.27 -12.65
C ASN A 12 0.53 3.68 -13.54
N GLU A 13 0.37 3.08 -14.73
CA GLU A 13 -0.64 3.50 -15.71
C GLU A 13 -2.06 3.07 -15.37
N ALA A 14 -2.24 2.08 -14.50
CA ALA A 14 -3.57 1.59 -14.15
C ALA A 14 -3.75 1.31 -12.66
N VAL A 15 -4.95 1.58 -12.14
CA VAL A 15 -5.35 1.27 -10.78
C VAL A 15 -6.80 0.78 -10.74
N ILE A 16 -7.11 -0.13 -9.80
CA ILE A 16 -8.49 -0.47 -9.47
C ILE A 16 -8.89 0.31 -8.21
N VAL A 17 -9.96 1.09 -8.30
CA VAL A 17 -10.51 1.84 -7.16
C VAL A 17 -11.64 1.04 -6.53
N CYS A 18 -11.50 0.74 -5.24
CA CYS A 18 -12.43 -0.07 -4.45
C CYS A 18 -13.02 0.73 -3.28
N LYS A 19 -14.17 0.26 -2.78
CA LYS A 19 -14.85 0.86 -1.62
C LYS A 19 -14.27 0.38 -0.28
N SER A 20 -13.57 -0.76 -0.25
CA SER A 20 -13.01 -1.34 0.98
C SER A 20 -11.63 -1.96 0.78
N ASN A 21 -10.84 -2.03 1.87
CA ASN A 21 -9.54 -2.72 1.85
C ASN A 21 -9.69 -4.21 1.50
N LYS A 22 -10.75 -4.87 1.98
CA LYS A 22 -11.02 -6.28 1.65
C LYS A 22 -11.15 -6.49 0.14
N ARG A 23 -11.88 -5.61 -0.55
CA ARG A 23 -12.02 -5.66 -2.02
C ARG A 23 -10.70 -5.36 -2.72
N ALA A 24 -9.98 -4.34 -2.27
CA ALA A 24 -8.66 -4.00 -2.79
C ALA A 24 -7.68 -5.18 -2.65
N ASN A 25 -7.63 -5.82 -1.48
CA ASN A 25 -6.78 -7.01 -1.27
C ASN A 25 -7.14 -8.16 -2.22
N MET A 26 -8.43 -8.44 -2.44
CA MET A 26 -8.87 -9.48 -3.39
C MET A 26 -8.36 -9.18 -4.81
N PHE A 27 -8.47 -7.95 -5.28
CA PHE A 27 -7.98 -7.56 -6.59
C PHE A 27 -6.45 -7.57 -6.67
N ASN A 28 -5.75 -7.10 -5.64
CA ASN A 28 -4.29 -7.15 -5.57
C ASN A 28 -3.79 -8.59 -5.71
N GLN A 29 -4.35 -9.53 -4.98
CA GLN A 29 -4.00 -10.94 -5.07
C GLN A 29 -4.36 -11.54 -6.44
N ALA A 30 -5.53 -11.20 -6.98
CA ALA A 30 -5.94 -11.68 -8.30
C ALA A 30 -5.03 -11.15 -9.41
N ILE A 31 -4.62 -9.88 -9.36
CA ILE A 31 -3.69 -9.29 -10.34
C ILE A 31 -2.33 -9.98 -10.22
N ARG A 32 -1.76 -10.07 -9.02
CA ARG A 32 -0.47 -10.72 -8.81
C ARG A 32 -0.47 -12.17 -9.30
N GLY A 33 -1.42 -12.99 -8.83
CA GLY A 33 -1.42 -14.43 -9.13
C GLY A 33 -1.90 -14.77 -10.54
N ARG A 34 -2.91 -14.05 -11.10
CA ARG A 34 -3.56 -14.46 -12.36
C ARG A 34 -3.08 -13.67 -13.59
N ILE A 35 -2.58 -12.46 -13.40
CA ILE A 35 -2.15 -11.59 -14.50
C ILE A 35 -0.63 -11.52 -14.56
N LEU A 36 0.01 -11.28 -13.41
CA LEU A 36 1.47 -11.14 -13.31
C LEU A 36 2.18 -12.47 -13.05
N ASN A 37 1.44 -13.54 -12.74
CA ASN A 37 1.95 -14.88 -12.41
C ASN A 37 2.95 -14.86 -11.23
N ILE A 38 2.70 -14.00 -10.24
CA ILE A 38 3.51 -13.88 -9.02
C ILE A 38 2.90 -14.77 -7.94
N GLU A 39 3.64 -15.81 -7.52
CA GLU A 39 3.21 -16.75 -6.47
C GLU A 39 3.80 -16.42 -5.10
N GLY A 40 4.95 -15.73 -5.04
CA GLY A 40 5.63 -15.37 -3.81
C GLY A 40 4.85 -14.34 -2.97
N GLU A 41 5.21 -14.24 -1.68
CA GLU A 41 4.63 -13.26 -0.75
C GLU A 41 4.87 -11.82 -1.24
N ILE A 42 6.08 -11.54 -1.72
CA ILE A 42 6.46 -10.36 -2.49
C ILE A 42 7.38 -10.77 -3.64
N ALA A 43 7.50 -9.92 -4.65
CA ALA A 43 8.42 -10.13 -5.78
C ALA A 43 9.03 -8.79 -6.22
N THR A 44 10.18 -8.87 -6.89
CA THR A 44 10.74 -7.73 -7.62
C THR A 44 9.74 -7.27 -8.68
N GLY A 45 9.52 -5.95 -8.76
CA GLY A 45 8.50 -5.35 -9.62
C GLY A 45 7.14 -5.18 -8.93
N ASP A 46 6.93 -5.72 -7.72
CA ASP A 46 5.70 -5.45 -6.97
C ASP A 46 5.55 -3.97 -6.66
N LYS A 47 4.35 -3.46 -6.91
CA LYS A 47 3.97 -2.08 -6.59
C LYS A 47 3.37 -2.03 -5.20
N LEU A 48 3.93 -1.15 -4.38
CA LEU A 48 3.54 -0.95 -2.99
C LEU A 48 3.09 0.49 -2.78
N MET A 49 2.21 0.68 -1.80
CA MET A 49 1.91 2.00 -1.23
C MET A 49 2.27 1.97 0.25
N VAL A 50 2.98 2.99 0.70
CA VAL A 50 3.25 3.22 2.12
C VAL A 50 1.97 3.69 2.80
N VAL A 51 1.67 3.13 3.97
CA VAL A 51 0.40 3.42 4.68
C VAL A 51 0.60 4.15 6.02
N LYS A 52 1.84 4.53 6.32
CA LYS A 52 2.20 5.30 7.52
C LYS A 52 3.45 6.11 7.24
N ASN A 53 3.47 7.39 7.65
CA ASN A 53 4.65 8.25 7.51
C ASN A 53 5.87 7.63 8.19
N ASN A 54 7.03 7.71 7.54
CA ASN A 54 8.28 7.21 8.03
C ASN A 54 9.41 8.22 7.76
N TYR A 55 10.16 8.54 8.81
CA TYR A 55 11.28 9.47 8.74
C TYR A 55 12.64 8.77 8.81
N PHE A 56 12.66 7.53 9.28
CA PHE A 56 13.88 6.77 9.55
C PHE A 56 14.61 6.37 8.28
N TRP A 57 13.91 5.79 7.31
CA TRP A 57 14.54 5.27 6.10
C TRP A 57 14.90 6.34 5.07
N ALA A 58 14.42 7.56 5.24
CA ALA A 58 14.80 8.71 4.43
C ALA A 58 16.00 9.48 5.01
N GLU A 59 16.47 9.13 6.21
CA GLU A 59 17.59 9.80 6.85
C GLU A 59 18.87 9.72 5.99
N GLY A 60 19.46 10.88 5.70
CA GLY A 60 20.64 10.99 4.82
C GLY A 60 20.35 10.99 3.32
N ASN A 61 19.08 10.86 2.91
CA ASN A 61 18.68 11.02 1.52
C ASN A 61 18.43 12.52 1.21
N ASN A 62 19.13 13.04 0.21
CA ASN A 62 19.02 14.46 -0.16
C ASN A 62 17.77 14.79 -0.98
N ALA A 63 17.14 13.78 -1.60
CA ALA A 63 15.97 13.96 -2.46
C ALA A 63 14.65 13.74 -1.70
N ILE A 64 14.64 12.85 -0.71
CA ILE A 64 13.45 12.44 0.04
C ILE A 64 13.67 12.75 1.50
N SER A 65 12.97 13.75 2.05
CA SER A 65 13.10 14.17 3.45
C SER A 65 12.36 13.24 4.42
N PHE A 66 11.30 12.61 3.98
CA PHE A 66 10.57 11.56 4.69
C PHE A 66 9.71 10.79 3.69
N ILE A 67 9.33 9.58 4.04
CA ILE A 67 8.42 8.74 3.25
C ILE A 67 7.01 8.97 3.77
N ALA A 68 6.12 9.47 2.91
CA ALA A 68 4.77 9.84 3.29
C ALA A 68 3.79 8.65 3.21
N ASN A 69 2.73 8.71 4.00
CA ASN A 69 1.56 7.87 3.80
C ASN A 69 0.91 8.24 2.45
N GLY A 70 0.84 7.28 1.54
CA GLY A 70 0.37 7.46 0.18
C GLY A 70 1.48 7.35 -0.87
N ASP A 71 2.75 7.47 -0.48
CA ASP A 71 3.86 7.33 -1.42
C ASP A 71 3.85 5.94 -2.07
N MET A 72 4.04 5.95 -3.39
CA MET A 72 4.08 4.75 -4.22
C MET A 72 5.52 4.32 -4.45
N ALA A 73 5.78 3.03 -4.26
CA ALA A 73 7.11 2.46 -4.47
C ALA A 73 7.04 1.13 -5.23
N GLU A 74 8.12 0.81 -5.91
CA GLU A 74 8.34 -0.48 -6.56
C GLU A 74 9.49 -1.21 -5.90
N ILE A 75 9.33 -2.51 -5.65
CA ILE A 75 10.40 -3.36 -5.15
C ILE A 75 11.42 -3.60 -6.28
N ARG A 76 12.62 -3.06 -6.13
CA ARG A 76 13.73 -3.29 -7.07
C ARG A 76 14.54 -4.53 -6.73
N LYS A 77 14.66 -4.84 -5.44
CA LYS A 77 15.40 -6.00 -4.95
C LYS A 77 14.85 -6.47 -3.61
N ILE A 78 14.80 -7.78 -3.43
CA ILE A 78 14.54 -8.42 -2.14
C ILE A 78 15.87 -9.00 -1.65
N LYS A 79 16.27 -8.64 -0.43
CA LYS A 79 17.55 -9.04 0.16
C LYS A 79 17.39 -10.20 1.12
N HIS A 80 16.43 -10.07 2.04
CA HIS A 80 16.26 -11.02 3.14
C HIS A 80 14.83 -11.04 3.66
N PHE A 81 14.38 -12.20 4.13
CA PHE A 81 13.13 -12.38 4.88
C PHE A 81 13.47 -12.82 6.30
N GLU A 82 12.73 -12.32 7.28
CA GLU A 82 12.90 -12.72 8.67
C GLU A 82 11.59 -12.67 9.45
N ASP A 83 11.48 -13.55 10.44
CA ASP A 83 10.40 -13.55 11.42
C ASP A 83 10.99 -13.04 12.74
N MET A 84 10.49 -11.89 13.24
CA MET A 84 10.99 -11.25 14.45
C MET A 84 9.85 -10.58 15.21
N TYR A 85 9.88 -10.60 16.55
CA TYR A 85 8.87 -9.96 17.40
C TYR A 85 7.43 -10.42 17.14
N GLY A 86 7.24 -11.64 16.59
CA GLY A 86 5.92 -12.17 16.23
C GLY A 86 5.34 -11.62 14.93
N PHE A 87 6.14 -10.93 14.13
CA PHE A 87 5.81 -10.38 12.82
C PHE A 87 6.81 -10.81 11.76
N ARG A 88 6.40 -10.69 10.51
CA ARG A 88 7.20 -11.03 9.35
C ARG A 88 7.69 -9.80 8.61
N PHE A 89 8.98 -9.77 8.32
CA PHE A 89 9.66 -8.64 7.68
C PHE A 89 10.40 -9.05 6.43
N ALA A 90 10.69 -8.08 5.57
CA ALA A 90 11.65 -8.24 4.50
C ALA A 90 12.54 -6.99 4.38
N ASP A 91 13.83 -7.21 4.12
CA ASP A 91 14.75 -6.16 3.69
C ASP A 91 14.68 -6.04 2.18
N VAL A 92 14.35 -4.85 1.70
CA VAL A 92 14.11 -4.58 0.29
C VAL A 92 14.80 -3.29 -0.16
N GLU A 93 14.99 -3.18 -1.46
CA GLU A 93 15.38 -1.94 -2.13
C GLU A 93 14.17 -1.41 -2.89
N LEU A 94 13.77 -0.17 -2.58
CA LEU A 94 12.58 0.49 -3.09
C LEU A 94 12.94 1.67 -3.98
N SER A 95 12.26 1.78 -5.12
CA SER A 95 12.24 2.98 -5.97
C SER A 95 10.91 3.68 -5.79
N PHE A 96 10.92 4.97 -5.44
CA PHE A 96 9.70 5.75 -5.23
C PHE A 96 9.27 6.46 -6.51
N THR A 97 8.02 6.28 -6.90
CA THR A 97 7.48 6.76 -8.18
C THR A 97 7.52 8.28 -8.30
N ASP A 98 7.22 8.99 -7.21
CA ASP A 98 7.18 10.46 -7.19
C ASP A 98 8.59 11.08 -7.16
N TYR A 99 9.63 10.26 -7.05
CA TYR A 99 11.04 10.67 -6.98
C TYR A 99 11.90 9.85 -7.95
N PRO A 100 11.65 9.93 -9.28
CA PRO A 100 12.30 9.04 -10.26
C PRO A 100 13.81 9.19 -10.32
N ASP A 101 14.33 10.38 -10.01
CA ASP A 101 15.76 10.67 -10.00
C ASP A 101 16.43 10.42 -8.64
N ALA A 102 15.67 10.06 -7.62
CA ALA A 102 16.21 9.74 -6.30
C ALA A 102 16.88 8.36 -6.31
N PRO A 103 17.95 8.17 -5.53
CA PRO A 103 18.51 6.84 -5.33
C PRO A 103 17.48 5.94 -4.65
N ASN A 104 17.52 4.64 -4.99
CA ASN A 104 16.69 3.65 -4.30
C ASN A 104 16.96 3.66 -2.80
N ILE A 105 15.92 3.43 -2.02
CA ILE A 105 16.01 3.37 -0.56
C ILE A 105 16.03 1.91 -0.12
N GLU A 106 17.05 1.54 0.64
CA GLU A 106 17.07 0.27 1.37
C GLU A 106 16.25 0.42 2.64
N ALA A 107 15.22 -0.40 2.77
CA ALA A 107 14.31 -0.33 3.90
C ALA A 107 13.82 -1.72 4.33
N LYS A 108 13.43 -1.82 5.59
CA LYS A 108 12.69 -2.97 6.11
C LYS A 108 11.19 -2.71 5.94
N ILE A 109 10.48 -3.65 5.34
CA ILE A 109 9.01 -3.61 5.22
C ILE A 109 8.36 -4.65 6.12
N LEU A 110 7.16 -4.35 6.60
CA LEU A 110 6.35 -5.24 7.41
C LEU A 110 5.33 -5.96 6.52
N LEU A 111 5.49 -7.28 6.37
CA LEU A 111 4.72 -8.09 5.43
C LEU A 111 3.28 -8.35 5.90
N ASP A 112 3.04 -8.40 7.22
CA ASP A 112 1.72 -8.63 7.81
C ASP A 112 0.70 -7.58 7.37
N THR A 113 1.12 -6.37 7.07
CA THR A 113 0.24 -5.31 6.59
C THR A 113 -0.25 -5.51 5.16
N LEU A 114 0.47 -6.24 4.31
CA LEU A 114 0.16 -6.40 2.89
C LEU A 114 -1.25 -6.92 2.63
N ASN A 115 -1.64 -7.96 3.37
CA ASN A 115 -2.92 -8.67 3.19
C ASN A 115 -3.95 -8.35 4.28
N SER A 116 -3.60 -7.54 5.27
CA SER A 116 -4.53 -7.12 6.33
C SER A 116 -5.70 -6.32 5.75
N ASN A 117 -6.91 -6.52 6.29
CA ASN A 117 -8.07 -5.69 5.95
C ASN A 117 -8.06 -4.32 6.64
N SER A 118 -7.19 -4.14 7.64
CA SER A 118 -6.96 -2.85 8.29
C SER A 118 -6.13 -1.93 7.38
N PRO A 119 -6.27 -0.60 7.50
CA PRO A 119 -5.46 0.35 6.72
C PRO A 119 -3.95 0.24 6.97
N SER A 120 -3.56 -0.08 8.19
CA SER A 120 -2.20 -0.28 8.72
C SER A 120 -2.27 -1.31 9.84
N LEU A 121 -1.21 -1.51 10.62
CA LEU A 121 -1.31 -2.27 11.87
C LEU A 121 -2.44 -1.72 12.74
N THR A 122 -3.21 -2.61 13.34
CA THR A 122 -4.19 -2.24 14.38
C THR A 122 -3.48 -1.71 15.62
N ASN A 123 -4.23 -1.08 16.53
CA ASN A 123 -3.67 -0.61 17.79
C ASN A 123 -3.10 -1.77 18.63
N GLU A 124 -3.77 -2.93 18.59
CA GLU A 124 -3.34 -4.15 19.31
C GLU A 124 -2.04 -4.69 18.74
N GLU A 125 -1.95 -4.86 17.42
CA GLU A 125 -0.74 -5.31 16.72
C GLU A 125 0.41 -4.31 16.91
N SER A 126 0.13 -3.00 16.86
CA SER A 126 1.13 -1.96 17.12
C SER A 126 1.67 -2.01 18.54
N GLN A 127 0.79 -2.26 19.53
CA GLN A 127 1.19 -2.41 20.93
C GLN A 127 1.97 -3.70 21.14
N GLN A 128 1.57 -4.79 20.48
CA GLN A 128 2.30 -6.08 20.53
C GLN A 128 3.73 -5.91 19.99
N LEU A 129 3.90 -5.30 18.83
CA LEU A 129 5.20 -5.04 18.23
C LEU A 129 6.05 -4.13 19.14
N PHE A 130 5.44 -3.06 19.69
CA PHE A 130 6.10 -2.14 20.60
C PHE A 130 6.63 -2.88 21.84
N THR A 131 5.78 -3.68 22.47
CA THR A 131 6.14 -4.40 23.71
C THR A 131 7.24 -5.42 23.45
N ALA A 132 7.13 -6.19 22.37
CA ALA A 132 8.14 -7.18 22.01
C ALA A 132 9.51 -6.55 21.71
N ILE A 133 9.55 -5.39 21.05
CA ILE A 133 10.80 -4.65 20.83
C ILE A 133 11.30 -4.03 22.15
N GLU A 134 10.40 -3.53 23.02
CA GLU A 134 10.80 -2.90 24.29
C GLU A 134 11.53 -3.90 25.20
N GLU A 135 11.24 -5.20 25.12
CA GLU A 135 11.91 -6.25 25.89
C GLU A 135 13.44 -6.26 25.68
N ASP A 136 13.91 -6.00 24.46
CA ASP A 136 15.34 -5.96 24.11
C ASP A 136 16.08 -4.75 24.74
N TYR A 137 15.34 -3.77 25.25
CA TYR A 137 15.88 -2.52 25.82
C TYR A 137 15.60 -2.37 27.32
N MET A 138 15.18 -3.46 28.01
CA MET A 138 14.82 -3.42 29.44
C MET A 138 16.03 -3.16 30.37
N ASP A 139 17.25 -3.34 29.89
CA ASP A 139 18.48 -2.96 30.55
C ASP A 139 18.64 -1.43 30.73
N ILE A 140 17.90 -0.63 29.96
CA ILE A 140 17.87 0.82 30.10
C ILE A 140 16.73 1.20 31.07
N PRO A 141 17.06 1.62 32.33
CA PRO A 141 16.04 1.87 33.35
C PRO A 141 15.15 3.07 33.04
N ASN A 142 15.71 4.09 32.38
CA ASN A 142 14.99 5.31 32.05
C ASN A 142 14.10 5.09 30.82
N ARG A 143 12.77 5.12 31.03
CA ARG A 143 11.78 4.90 29.95
C ARG A 143 11.94 5.87 28.76
N ARG A 144 12.33 7.12 29.01
CA ARG A 144 12.52 8.12 27.96
C ARG A 144 13.75 7.82 27.11
N GLU A 145 14.84 7.39 27.72
CA GLU A 145 16.06 6.95 27.03
C GLU A 145 15.81 5.66 26.26
N ARG A 146 15.16 4.68 26.89
CA ARG A 146 14.74 3.43 26.24
C ARG A 146 13.96 3.70 24.95
N TYR A 147 12.92 4.54 25.00
CA TYR A 147 12.14 4.91 23.82
C TYR A 147 12.98 5.62 22.76
N LYS A 148 13.97 6.43 23.15
CA LYS A 148 14.90 7.08 22.23
C LYS A 148 15.78 6.06 21.48
N GLU A 149 16.25 5.02 22.17
CA GLU A 149 17.02 3.95 21.53
C GLU A 149 16.14 3.07 20.64
N MET A 150 14.93 2.71 21.10
CA MET A 150 13.95 1.99 20.27
C MET A 150 13.65 2.69 18.94
N LYS A 151 13.62 4.02 18.90
CA LYS A 151 13.44 4.79 17.67
C LYS A 151 14.54 4.61 16.64
N LYS A 152 15.69 4.07 17.00
CA LYS A 152 16.79 3.72 16.10
C LYS A 152 16.69 2.29 15.59
N ASN A 153 15.77 1.51 16.12
CA ASN A 153 15.59 0.10 15.78
C ASN A 153 14.92 -0.05 14.39
N PRO A 154 15.49 -0.82 13.44
CA PRO A 154 14.94 -1.00 12.09
C PRO A 154 13.56 -1.65 12.06
N TRP A 155 13.30 -2.62 12.95
CA TRP A 155 11.98 -3.29 13.01
C TRP A 155 10.91 -2.37 13.57
N PHE A 156 11.26 -1.50 14.54
CA PHE A 156 10.36 -0.47 15.05
C PHE A 156 9.96 0.53 13.95
N ASN A 157 10.88 0.78 13.03
CA ASN A 157 10.69 1.69 11.91
C ASN A 157 10.33 0.99 10.60
N ALA A 158 10.01 -0.30 10.62
CA ALA A 158 9.64 -1.01 9.41
C ALA A 158 8.47 -0.30 8.69
N LEU A 159 8.60 -0.15 7.37
CA LEU A 159 7.57 0.46 6.55
C LEU A 159 6.32 -0.42 6.55
N GLN A 160 5.20 0.16 6.89
CA GLN A 160 3.89 -0.46 6.72
C GLN A 160 3.42 -0.20 5.30
N VAL A 161 3.16 -1.26 4.56
CA VAL A 161 2.89 -1.19 3.12
C VAL A 161 1.68 -2.02 2.71
N LYS A 162 1.07 -1.67 1.58
CA LYS A 162 0.01 -2.41 0.88
C LYS A 162 0.41 -2.60 -0.57
N PHE A 163 -0.10 -3.65 -1.22
CA PHE A 163 -0.03 -3.72 -2.67
C PHE A 163 -0.85 -2.58 -3.31
N ALA A 164 -0.36 -2.05 -4.43
CA ALA A 164 -0.85 -0.83 -5.03
C ALA A 164 -1.49 -1.00 -6.41
N TYR A 165 -1.84 -2.22 -6.81
CA TYR A 165 -2.61 -2.46 -8.05
C TYR A 165 -4.10 -2.13 -7.87
N ALA A 166 -4.62 -2.32 -6.64
CA ALA A 166 -5.97 -1.94 -6.26
C ALA A 166 -5.95 -1.21 -4.92
N LEU A 167 -6.63 -0.08 -4.84
CA LEU A 167 -6.63 0.84 -3.70
C LEU A 167 -8.05 1.23 -3.31
N THR A 168 -8.23 1.65 -2.06
CA THR A 168 -9.47 2.32 -1.68
C THR A 168 -9.50 3.76 -2.22
N CYS A 169 -10.69 4.28 -2.50
CA CYS A 169 -10.86 5.62 -3.04
C CYS A 169 -10.16 6.71 -2.20
N HIS A 170 -10.18 6.60 -0.87
CA HIS A 170 -9.47 7.54 0.01
C HIS A 170 -7.95 7.54 -0.24
N LYS A 171 -7.39 6.37 -0.55
CA LYS A 171 -5.95 6.22 -0.81
C LYS A 171 -5.53 6.65 -2.21
N THR A 172 -6.48 6.85 -3.11
CA THR A 172 -6.20 7.40 -4.44
C THR A 172 -6.24 8.93 -4.49
N GLN A 173 -6.56 9.58 -3.38
CA GLN A 173 -6.55 11.05 -3.31
C GLN A 173 -5.13 11.59 -3.51
N GLY A 174 -4.98 12.55 -4.41
CA GLY A 174 -3.68 13.11 -4.82
C GLY A 174 -3.00 12.37 -5.97
N GLY A 175 -3.29 11.09 -6.18
CA GLY A 175 -2.79 10.31 -7.32
C GLY A 175 -3.64 10.45 -8.58
N GLN A 176 -3.03 10.19 -9.73
CA GLN A 176 -3.68 10.11 -11.04
C GLN A 176 -3.10 8.94 -11.84
N TRP A 177 -3.92 8.33 -12.69
CA TRP A 177 -3.55 7.17 -13.51
C TRP A 177 -4.13 7.32 -14.91
N SER A 178 -3.42 6.86 -15.93
CA SER A 178 -3.96 6.84 -17.30
C SER A 178 -5.26 6.05 -17.39
N SER A 179 -5.35 4.92 -16.70
CA SER A 179 -6.55 4.07 -16.68
C SER A 179 -7.00 3.77 -15.26
N VAL A 180 -8.25 4.10 -14.96
CA VAL A 180 -8.88 3.80 -13.67
C VAL A 180 -10.02 2.81 -13.85
N PHE A 181 -9.95 1.70 -13.14
CA PHE A 181 -11.00 0.68 -13.06
C PHE A 181 -11.78 0.88 -11.77
N ILE A 182 -13.06 1.17 -11.84
CA ILE A 182 -13.91 1.41 -10.68
C ILE A 182 -14.70 0.15 -10.37
N ASP A 183 -14.44 -0.48 -9.22
CA ASP A 183 -15.18 -1.67 -8.78
C ASP A 183 -16.51 -1.28 -8.16
N SER A 184 -17.61 -1.78 -8.74
CA SER A 184 -18.93 -1.56 -8.19
C SER A 184 -19.12 -2.33 -6.89
N SER A 185 -19.18 -1.58 -5.79
CA SER A 185 -19.78 -2.03 -4.54
C SER A 185 -21.09 -1.29 -4.24
N LEU A 186 -21.59 -0.57 -5.25
CA LEU A 186 -22.87 0.16 -5.15
C LEU A 186 -24.02 -0.84 -5.29
N ASN A 187 -24.86 -0.91 -4.27
CA ASN A 187 -26.11 -1.66 -4.34
C ASN A 187 -27.18 -0.77 -4.94
N LEU A 188 -27.37 -0.84 -6.26
CA LEU A 188 -28.34 -0.01 -6.98
C LEU A 188 -29.81 -0.28 -6.62
N LYS A 189 -30.08 -1.34 -5.82
CA LYS A 189 -31.41 -1.58 -5.28
C LYS A 189 -31.75 -0.68 -4.09
N GLU A 190 -30.74 -0.07 -3.48
CA GLU A 190 -30.87 0.94 -2.44
C GLU A 190 -30.69 2.32 -3.11
N MET A 191 -31.43 3.33 -2.63
CA MET A 191 -31.24 4.71 -3.10
C MET A 191 -29.78 5.10 -2.89
N LEU A 192 -29.13 5.59 -3.96
CA LEU A 192 -27.77 6.12 -3.87
C LEU A 192 -27.78 7.32 -2.92
N GLU A 193 -26.92 7.26 -1.90
CA GLU A 193 -26.71 8.36 -0.98
C GLU A 193 -25.72 9.38 -1.59
N VAL A 194 -25.73 10.59 -1.06
CA VAL A 194 -24.78 11.65 -1.47
C VAL A 194 -23.33 11.19 -1.31
N GLU A 195 -23.05 10.36 -0.30
CA GLU A 195 -21.72 9.79 -0.07
C GLU A 195 -21.27 8.84 -1.20
N ASP A 196 -22.19 8.08 -1.80
CA ASP A 196 -21.90 7.22 -2.95
C ASP A 196 -21.54 8.05 -4.19
N LEU A 197 -22.24 9.17 -4.38
CA LEU A 197 -21.95 10.09 -5.48
C LEU A 197 -20.59 10.79 -5.29
N ARG A 198 -20.27 11.21 -4.08
CA ARG A 198 -18.97 11.80 -3.74
C ARG A 198 -17.83 10.80 -3.93
N TRP A 199 -18.05 9.55 -3.51
CA TRP A 199 -17.10 8.47 -3.71
C TRP A 199 -16.87 8.22 -5.20
N LEU A 200 -17.93 8.09 -5.98
CA LEU A 200 -17.85 7.87 -7.44
C LEU A 200 -17.16 9.04 -8.14
N TYR A 201 -17.52 10.29 -7.81
CA TYR A 201 -16.85 11.47 -8.32
C TYR A 201 -15.35 11.47 -8.04
N THR A 202 -14.95 11.15 -6.80
CA THR A 202 -13.55 11.07 -6.41
C THR A 202 -12.83 9.97 -7.21
N ALA A 203 -13.44 8.82 -7.40
CA ALA A 203 -12.87 7.72 -8.18
C ALA A 203 -12.71 8.08 -9.66
N LEU A 204 -13.73 8.69 -10.27
CA LEU A 204 -13.72 9.13 -11.68
C LEU A 204 -12.61 10.15 -11.97
N THR A 205 -12.44 11.11 -11.06
CA THR A 205 -11.45 12.19 -11.23
C THR A 205 -10.01 11.75 -11.03
N ARG A 206 -9.75 10.46 -10.76
CA ARG A 206 -8.40 9.88 -10.72
C ARG A 206 -7.89 9.49 -12.10
N ALA A 207 -8.76 9.35 -13.08
CA ALA A 207 -8.40 8.97 -14.45
C ALA A 207 -7.90 10.19 -15.25
N GLN A 208 -6.81 9.99 -15.97
CA GLN A 208 -6.30 10.96 -16.95
C GLN A 208 -6.86 10.70 -18.34
N GLU A 209 -7.00 9.42 -18.74
CA GLU A 209 -7.38 9.04 -20.11
C GLU A 209 -8.61 8.15 -20.16
N ARG A 210 -8.70 7.15 -19.28
CA ARG A 210 -9.72 6.11 -19.37
C ARG A 210 -10.32 5.74 -18.03
N VAL A 211 -11.66 5.64 -18.02
CA VAL A 211 -12.42 5.04 -16.92
C VAL A 211 -13.06 3.75 -17.39
N CYS A 212 -12.96 2.70 -16.59
CA CYS A 212 -13.59 1.41 -16.83
C CYS A 212 -14.43 1.01 -15.61
N PHE A 213 -15.69 0.73 -15.81
CA PHE A 213 -16.59 0.24 -14.78
C PHE A 213 -16.50 -1.29 -14.70
N VAL A 214 -16.27 -1.82 -13.49
CA VAL A 214 -16.11 -3.26 -13.22
C VAL A 214 -17.22 -3.71 -12.28
N ASN A 215 -17.88 -4.82 -12.60
CA ASN A 215 -19.00 -5.38 -11.84
C ASN A 215 -20.21 -4.45 -11.68
N PHE A 216 -20.35 -3.45 -12.53
CA PHE A 216 -21.57 -2.64 -12.60
C PHE A 216 -22.65 -3.41 -13.35
N LYS A 217 -23.91 -3.29 -12.92
CA LYS A 217 -25.06 -3.87 -13.60
C LYS A 217 -25.53 -2.96 -14.73
N ASP A 218 -26.17 -3.54 -15.74
CA ASP A 218 -26.69 -2.82 -16.91
C ASP A 218 -27.69 -1.72 -16.51
N GLU A 219 -28.46 -1.96 -15.46
CA GLU A 219 -29.38 -0.97 -14.85
C GLU A 219 -28.69 0.37 -14.48
N PHE A 220 -27.38 0.36 -14.23
CA PHE A 220 -26.61 1.57 -13.94
C PHE A 220 -26.45 2.46 -15.18
N PHE A 221 -26.48 1.88 -16.36
CA PHE A 221 -26.31 2.59 -17.62
C PHE A 221 -27.64 2.98 -18.29
N GLY A 222 -28.78 2.70 -17.66
CA GLY A 222 -30.10 3.11 -18.13
C GLY A 222 -30.69 2.18 -19.19
N GLU A 223 -30.24 0.93 -19.26
CA GLU A 223 -30.77 -0.14 -20.09
C GLU A 223 -31.67 -1.10 -19.29
#